data_6b6ad37f16030414ce6771f79a77258b
#
_entry.id   6b6ad37f16030414ce6771f79a77258b
#
_cell.length_a   1.000
_cell.length_b   1.000
_cell.length_c   1.000
_cell.angle_alpha   90.00
_cell.angle_beta   90.00
_cell.angle_gamma   90.00
#
_symmetry.space_group_name_H-M   'P 1'
#
loop_
_entity.id
_entity.type
_entity.pdbx_description
1 polymer ?
#
loop_
_entity_poly.entity_id
_entity_poly.type
_entity_poly.pdbx_seq_one_letter_code
_entity_poly.pdbx_strand_id
1 'polypeptide(L)'
;MKFQVSRRALIGAAAIAATMPLAAAAVAQDFPNRPLKVVIGFPAGSGADILGRNITNKLQEISGQPVVVENRPGANSNIAIGVVKNAKPDGYTMLFVANSNMAMNKWLFKSLPFDTIKDFTPVAAWAQLGFVVVVGADSKHKTLADLTALLKSKPQNKYGTTNQTALVSSEYYRQLAGFEAVNVGYRTAPDATPDVVNGTLDFMIMDGTFALGQIRNGKIKALAVTSLWRIADIPDVPTMDEQGLKGFDFAPWWATYVPAGTPAPIVAKLEGYHKQIAAMPDIKEALQKIASVPLTLGSAETAAKLAGEVAKWEPIIKAAGIVPQE
;
A
#
# COMPACT_ATOMS: atom_id res chain seq x y z
N MET A 1 9.42 -16.89 58.13
CA MET A 1 10.57 -16.14 57.55
C MET A 1 10.04 -14.86 56.91
N LYS A 2 10.30 -13.69 57.54
CA LYS A 2 9.90 -12.38 56.95
C LYS A 2 11.07 -11.88 56.11
N PHE A 3 10.88 -11.79 54.80
CA PHE A 3 11.83 -11.16 53.88
C PHE A 3 11.80 -9.63 54.07
N GLN A 4 12.84 -9.06 54.71
CA GLN A 4 13.06 -7.60 54.74
C GLN A 4 13.69 -7.19 53.42
N VAL A 5 12.90 -6.59 52.51
CA VAL A 5 13.42 -5.94 51.30
C VAL A 5 14.13 -4.64 51.75
N SER A 6 15.43 -4.56 51.53
CA SER A 6 16.27 -3.42 51.91
C SER A 6 15.80 -2.16 51.15
N ARG A 7 15.57 -1.05 51.90
CA ARG A 7 15.23 0.28 51.35
C ARG A 7 16.24 0.77 50.26
N ARG A 8 17.49 0.29 50.34
CA ARG A 8 18.54 0.61 49.36
C ARG A 8 18.28 -0.02 47.98
N ALA A 9 17.66 -1.20 47.92
CA ALA A 9 17.30 -1.87 46.65
C ALA A 9 16.15 -1.15 45.92
N LEU A 10 15.19 -0.59 46.66
CA LEU A 10 14.09 0.20 46.10
C LEU A 10 14.52 1.54 45.51
N ILE A 11 15.52 2.20 46.14
CA ILE A 11 16.07 3.49 45.66
C ILE A 11 16.88 3.25 44.37
N GLY A 12 17.65 2.16 44.28
CA GLY A 12 18.40 1.80 43.07
C GLY A 12 17.52 1.49 41.87
N ALA A 13 16.40 0.77 42.09
CA ALA A 13 15.44 0.45 41.02
C ALA A 13 14.66 1.68 40.50
N ALA A 14 14.32 2.62 41.41
CA ALA A 14 13.65 3.87 41.03
C ALA A 14 14.57 4.81 40.23
N ALA A 15 15.87 4.85 40.51
CA ALA A 15 16.83 5.67 39.79
C ALA A 15 17.08 5.17 38.36
N ILE A 16 17.08 3.85 38.15
CA ILE A 16 17.24 3.24 36.80
C ILE A 16 15.98 3.49 35.94
N ALA A 17 14.80 3.42 36.53
CA ALA A 17 13.54 3.68 35.79
C ALA A 17 13.38 5.16 35.39
N ALA A 18 13.95 6.11 36.13
CA ALA A 18 13.87 7.54 35.83
C ALA A 18 14.87 8.00 34.74
N THR A 19 15.94 7.26 34.49
CA THR A 19 16.99 7.64 33.52
C THR A 19 16.66 7.17 32.06
N MET A 20 15.83 6.12 31.88
CA MET A 20 15.48 5.63 30.55
C MET A 20 14.76 6.66 29.65
N PRO A 21 13.76 7.44 30.12
CA PRO A 21 13.09 8.42 29.25
C PRO A 21 14.00 9.62 28.89
N LEU A 22 14.95 10.00 29.75
CA LEU A 22 15.88 11.08 29.41
C LEU A 22 16.91 10.67 28.35
N ALA A 23 17.43 9.44 28.39
CA ALA A 23 18.35 8.94 27.38
C ALA A 23 17.68 8.81 26.01
N ALA A 24 16.42 8.36 25.95
CA ALA A 24 15.66 8.27 24.69
C ALA A 24 15.33 9.66 24.09
N ALA A 25 15.08 10.66 24.94
CA ALA A 25 14.86 12.04 24.51
C ALA A 25 16.12 12.68 23.93
N ALA A 26 17.30 12.41 24.54
CA ALA A 26 18.58 12.91 24.05
C ALA A 26 18.94 12.34 22.67
N VAL A 27 18.68 11.04 22.43
CA VAL A 27 18.91 10.40 21.12
C VAL A 27 18.02 11.00 20.02
N ALA A 28 16.81 11.44 20.36
CA ALA A 28 15.90 12.07 19.39
C ALA A 28 16.28 13.52 19.07
N GLN A 29 16.96 14.23 19.95
CA GLN A 29 17.43 15.59 19.67
C GLN A 29 18.47 15.62 18.54
N ASP A 30 19.38 14.66 18.51
CA ASP A 30 20.44 14.56 17.49
C ASP A 30 20.04 13.77 16.24
N PHE A 31 18.85 13.16 16.20
CA PHE A 31 18.36 12.43 15.05
C PHE A 31 17.69 13.36 14.04
N PRO A 32 17.94 13.20 12.71
CA PRO A 32 19.01 12.41 12.11
C PRO A 32 20.33 13.22 12.06
N ASN A 33 21.45 12.58 12.35
CA ASN A 33 22.79 13.18 12.28
C ASN A 33 23.71 12.49 11.24
N ARG A 34 23.15 11.60 10.45
CA ARG A 34 23.80 10.87 9.35
C ARG A 34 22.79 10.53 8.27
N PRO A 35 23.23 10.08 7.06
CA PRO A 35 22.32 9.75 5.99
C PRO A 35 21.22 8.76 6.37
N LEU A 36 20.01 9.03 5.90
CA LEU A 36 18.85 8.16 5.99
C LEU A 36 18.80 7.22 4.77
N LYS A 37 18.19 6.06 4.93
CA LYS A 37 17.99 5.10 3.84
C LYS A 37 16.50 4.75 3.74
N VAL A 38 15.95 4.80 2.52
CA VAL A 38 14.59 4.35 2.22
C VAL A 38 14.65 3.19 1.24
N VAL A 39 14.20 2.02 1.67
CA VAL A 39 14.09 0.83 0.84
C VAL A 39 12.69 0.80 0.23
N ILE A 40 12.62 0.87 -1.10
CA ILE A 40 11.39 0.84 -1.86
C ILE A 40 11.16 -0.57 -2.43
N GLY A 41 10.00 -1.18 -2.12
CA GLY A 41 9.66 -2.55 -2.54
C GLY A 41 9.24 -2.68 -4.00
N PHE A 42 9.35 -1.63 -4.80
CA PHE A 42 8.89 -1.56 -6.20
C PHE A 42 10.04 -1.30 -7.17
N PRO A 43 9.88 -1.70 -8.46
CA PRO A 43 10.89 -1.40 -9.48
C PRO A 43 11.11 0.11 -9.64
N ALA A 44 12.34 0.49 -9.94
CA ALA A 44 12.69 1.86 -10.28
C ALA A 44 11.86 2.34 -11.49
N GLY A 45 11.39 3.59 -11.44
CA GLY A 45 10.54 4.20 -12.47
C GLY A 45 9.06 3.80 -12.42
N SER A 46 8.64 2.94 -11.49
CA SER A 46 7.21 2.69 -11.24
C SER A 46 6.54 3.89 -10.56
N GLY A 47 5.21 3.98 -10.63
CA GLY A 47 4.46 5.05 -9.94
C GLY A 47 4.77 5.14 -8.44
N ALA A 48 4.91 3.99 -7.78
CA ALA A 48 5.30 3.92 -6.37
C ALA A 48 6.74 4.41 -6.12
N ASP A 49 7.68 4.12 -7.03
CA ASP A 49 9.05 4.63 -6.94
C ASP A 49 9.10 6.16 -7.15
N ILE A 50 8.36 6.66 -8.14
CA ILE A 50 8.26 8.11 -8.39
C ILE A 50 7.71 8.83 -7.16
N LEU A 51 6.63 8.32 -6.57
CA LEU A 51 6.07 8.87 -5.34
C LEU A 51 7.09 8.80 -4.18
N GLY A 52 7.69 7.63 -3.96
CA GLY A 52 8.69 7.44 -2.92
C GLY A 52 9.88 8.39 -3.06
N ARG A 53 10.36 8.64 -4.28
CA ARG A 53 11.45 9.60 -4.54
C ARG A 53 11.02 11.05 -4.30
N ASN A 54 9.82 11.44 -4.70
CA ASN A 54 9.30 12.79 -4.40
C ASN A 54 9.28 13.04 -2.89
N ILE A 55 8.80 12.06 -2.13
CA ILE A 55 8.76 12.11 -0.66
C ILE A 55 10.18 12.15 -0.08
N THR A 56 11.09 11.30 -0.54
CA THR A 56 12.46 11.22 0.00
C THR A 56 13.30 12.46 -0.33
N ASN A 57 13.08 13.10 -1.49
CA ASN A 57 13.71 14.38 -1.80
C ASN A 57 13.26 15.46 -0.81
N LYS A 58 11.98 15.54 -0.49
CA LYS A 58 11.47 16.47 0.53
C LYS A 58 11.96 16.11 1.93
N LEU A 59 12.06 14.84 2.25
CA LEU A 59 12.65 14.38 3.51
C LEU A 59 14.12 14.85 3.63
N GLN A 60 14.89 14.76 2.56
CA GLN A 60 16.27 15.29 2.53
C GLN A 60 16.30 16.80 2.78
N GLU A 61 15.42 17.56 2.12
CA GLU A 61 15.33 19.02 2.29
C GLU A 61 15.04 19.42 3.75
N ILE A 62 14.05 18.79 4.38
CA ILE A 62 13.61 19.19 5.75
C ILE A 62 14.43 18.57 6.87
N SER A 63 15.03 17.40 6.66
CA SER A 63 15.89 16.77 7.67
C SER A 63 17.32 17.28 7.67
N GLY A 64 17.75 17.93 6.58
CA GLY A 64 19.14 18.38 6.39
C GLY A 64 20.13 17.23 6.20
N GLN A 65 19.67 16.00 6.02
CA GLN A 65 20.51 14.80 5.84
C GLN A 65 20.27 14.16 4.48
N PRO A 66 21.31 13.62 3.82
CA PRO A 66 21.14 12.85 2.60
C PRO A 66 20.17 11.68 2.79
N VAL A 67 19.32 11.43 1.81
CA VAL A 67 18.40 10.28 1.80
C VAL A 67 18.73 9.37 0.63
N VAL A 68 19.24 8.18 0.92
CA VAL A 68 19.59 7.16 -0.07
C VAL A 68 18.36 6.30 -0.36
N VAL A 69 17.91 6.26 -1.61
CA VAL A 69 16.82 5.38 -2.06
C VAL A 69 17.40 4.11 -2.64
N GLU A 70 16.93 2.97 -2.16
CA GLU A 70 17.31 1.64 -2.63
C GLU A 70 16.06 0.87 -3.08
N ASN A 71 15.95 0.55 -4.38
CA ASN A 71 14.87 -0.30 -4.88
C ASN A 71 15.23 -1.77 -4.69
N ARG A 72 14.35 -2.52 -4.02
CA ARG A 72 14.45 -3.98 -3.79
C ARG A 72 13.14 -4.66 -4.18
N PRO A 73 12.80 -4.70 -5.47
CA PRO A 73 11.59 -5.37 -5.95
C PRO A 73 11.74 -6.90 -5.86
N GLY A 74 10.60 -7.59 -5.94
CA GLY A 74 10.54 -9.04 -6.02
C GLY A 74 9.72 -9.68 -4.89
N ALA A 75 9.19 -10.87 -5.17
CA ALA A 75 8.30 -11.62 -4.28
C ALA A 75 7.23 -10.72 -3.62
N ASN A 76 6.53 -9.92 -4.42
CA ASN A 76 5.54 -8.93 -3.95
C ASN A 76 6.09 -8.05 -2.81
N SER A 77 7.26 -7.45 -3.01
CA SER A 77 8.02 -6.62 -2.04
C SER A 77 8.60 -7.36 -0.83
N ASN A 78 8.44 -8.67 -0.70
CA ASN A 78 8.97 -9.43 0.45
C ASN A 78 10.51 -9.29 0.59
N ILE A 79 11.24 -9.08 -0.53
CA ILE A 79 12.68 -8.83 -0.49
C ILE A 79 12.97 -7.52 0.27
N ALA A 80 12.29 -6.43 -0.07
CA ALA A 80 12.44 -5.15 0.62
C ALA A 80 12.05 -5.24 2.10
N ILE A 81 10.93 -5.89 2.40
CA ILE A 81 10.42 -6.08 3.76
C ILE A 81 11.46 -6.83 4.60
N GLY A 82 12.03 -7.92 4.09
CA GLY A 82 13.07 -8.70 4.76
C GLY A 82 14.36 -7.90 5.02
N VAL A 83 14.77 -7.05 4.07
CA VAL A 83 15.93 -6.16 4.26
C VAL A 83 15.72 -5.22 5.43
N VAL A 84 14.55 -4.57 5.52
CA VAL A 84 14.30 -3.59 6.58
C VAL A 84 14.01 -4.26 7.92
N LYS A 85 13.36 -5.42 7.94
CA LYS A 85 13.20 -6.21 9.18
C LYS A 85 14.53 -6.44 9.89
N ASN A 86 15.59 -6.75 9.13
CA ASN A 86 16.90 -7.07 9.65
C ASN A 86 17.78 -5.82 9.91
N ALA A 87 17.26 -4.62 9.65
CA ALA A 87 17.96 -3.37 9.94
C ALA A 87 17.90 -3.03 11.44
N LYS A 88 18.81 -2.15 11.89
CA LYS A 88 18.79 -1.65 13.27
C LYS A 88 17.53 -0.83 13.52
N PRO A 89 16.87 -0.96 14.68
CA PRO A 89 15.68 -0.18 15.04
C PRO A 89 16.09 1.22 15.54
N ASP A 90 16.80 1.98 14.72
CA ASP A 90 17.34 3.31 15.03
C ASP A 90 16.77 4.44 14.16
N GLY A 91 15.79 4.12 13.32
CA GLY A 91 15.08 5.06 12.45
C GLY A 91 15.82 5.44 11.17
N TYR A 92 17.06 5.00 10.97
CA TYR A 92 17.86 5.37 9.78
C TYR A 92 17.56 4.52 8.55
N THR A 93 16.91 3.36 8.71
CA THR A 93 16.46 2.54 7.58
C THR A 93 14.96 2.41 7.62
N MET A 94 14.31 2.90 6.57
CA MET A 94 12.87 2.93 6.42
C MET A 94 12.43 2.06 5.25
N LEU A 95 11.25 1.47 5.34
CA LEU A 95 10.59 0.71 4.29
C LEU A 95 9.47 1.56 3.68
N PHE A 96 9.40 1.64 2.35
CA PHE A 96 8.29 2.23 1.63
C PHE A 96 7.60 1.18 0.77
N VAL A 97 6.38 0.80 1.13
CA VAL A 97 5.58 -0.25 0.45
C VAL A 97 4.09 0.07 0.50
N ALA A 98 3.30 -0.69 -0.27
CA ALA A 98 1.84 -0.62 -0.20
C ALA A 98 1.30 -1.45 0.98
N ASN A 99 0.11 -1.06 1.46
CA ASN A 99 -0.64 -1.84 2.46
C ASN A 99 -0.88 -3.28 2.01
N SER A 100 -1.10 -3.51 0.71
CA SER A 100 -1.30 -4.85 0.17
C SER A 100 -0.12 -5.78 0.45
N ASN A 101 1.13 -5.27 0.40
CA ASN A 101 2.30 -6.05 0.73
C ASN A 101 2.35 -6.42 2.23
N MET A 102 1.88 -5.53 3.09
CA MET A 102 1.86 -5.73 4.54
C MET A 102 0.64 -6.53 5.02
N ALA A 103 -0.53 -6.31 4.42
CA ALA A 103 -1.79 -6.91 4.86
C ALA A 103 -2.10 -8.26 4.19
N MET A 104 -1.73 -8.45 2.92
CA MET A 104 -2.16 -9.61 2.14
C MET A 104 -1.09 -10.70 2.00
N ASN A 105 0.21 -10.35 2.02
CA ASN A 105 1.28 -11.32 1.75
C ASN A 105 1.24 -12.53 2.70
N LYS A 106 0.82 -12.32 3.94
CA LYS A 106 0.61 -13.41 4.92
C LYS A 106 -0.30 -14.54 4.38
N TRP A 107 -1.23 -14.21 3.48
CA TRP A 107 -2.19 -15.16 2.91
C TRP A 107 -1.83 -15.58 1.48
N LEU A 108 -0.95 -14.81 0.82
CA LEU A 108 -0.55 -15.03 -0.56
C LEU A 108 0.76 -15.83 -0.70
N PHE A 109 1.49 -16.05 0.40
CA PHE A 109 2.71 -16.83 0.45
C PHE A 109 2.60 -17.95 1.50
N LYS A 110 3.17 -19.12 1.20
CA LYS A 110 3.14 -20.27 2.11
C LYS A 110 3.93 -20.02 3.39
N SER A 111 5.00 -19.26 3.30
CA SER A 111 5.81 -18.87 4.44
C SER A 111 6.45 -17.49 4.23
N LEU A 112 6.55 -16.73 5.31
CA LEU A 112 7.25 -15.45 5.33
C LEU A 112 8.27 -15.48 6.48
N PRO A 113 9.50 -14.96 6.27
CA PRO A 113 10.51 -14.91 7.33
C PRO A 113 10.30 -13.73 8.30
N PHE A 114 9.10 -13.13 8.30
CA PHE A 114 8.73 -11.97 9.11
C PHE A 114 7.22 -11.93 9.36
N ASP A 115 6.83 -11.22 10.41
CA ASP A 115 5.44 -10.85 10.69
C ASP A 115 5.28 -9.35 10.37
N THR A 116 4.44 -9.03 9.38
CA THR A 116 4.25 -7.66 8.89
C THR A 116 3.65 -6.70 9.93
N ILE A 117 3.03 -7.24 10.97
CA ILE A 117 2.43 -6.45 12.05
C ILE A 117 3.40 -6.31 13.24
N LYS A 118 4.07 -7.41 13.61
CA LYS A 118 4.90 -7.43 14.83
C LYS A 118 6.32 -6.91 14.62
N ASP A 119 6.87 -7.12 13.43
CA ASP A 119 8.27 -6.80 13.12
C ASP A 119 8.47 -5.36 12.66
N PHE A 120 7.37 -4.57 12.52
CA PHE A 120 7.42 -3.21 12.01
C PHE A 120 6.58 -2.24 12.85
N THR A 121 7.06 -1.00 12.90
CA THR A 121 6.29 0.15 13.41
C THR A 121 5.95 1.04 12.22
N PRO A 122 4.66 1.26 11.89
CA PRO A 122 4.27 2.25 10.90
C PRO A 122 4.72 3.65 11.34
N VAL A 123 5.17 4.47 10.40
CA VAL A 123 5.50 5.88 10.64
C VAL A 123 4.38 6.79 10.16
N ALA A 124 3.97 6.61 8.90
CA ALA A 124 2.89 7.40 8.31
C ALA A 124 2.36 6.72 7.04
N ALA A 125 1.09 6.94 6.73
CA ALA A 125 0.52 6.66 5.42
C ALA A 125 0.47 7.95 4.59
N TRP A 126 0.72 7.83 3.28
CA TRP A 126 0.96 8.95 2.38
C TRP A 126 -0.19 9.26 1.44
N ALA A 127 -0.66 8.24 0.77
CA ALA A 127 -1.61 8.39 -0.32
C ALA A 127 -2.37 7.08 -0.56
N GLN A 128 -3.59 7.22 -1.09
CA GLN A 128 -4.39 6.11 -1.61
C GLN A 128 -4.48 6.22 -3.13
N LEU A 129 -4.42 5.08 -3.81
CA LEU A 129 -4.55 4.98 -5.26
C LEU A 129 -5.89 4.38 -5.63
N GLY A 130 -6.65 5.04 -6.51
CA GLY A 130 -7.83 4.46 -7.14
C GLY A 130 -7.43 3.43 -8.20
N PHE A 131 -7.97 2.22 -8.13
CA PHE A 131 -7.94 1.27 -9.23
C PHE A 131 -9.19 1.43 -10.09
N VAL A 132 -9.13 0.96 -11.33
CA VAL A 132 -10.20 1.18 -12.31
C VAL A 132 -10.57 -0.14 -12.98
N VAL A 133 -11.87 -0.43 -13.04
CA VAL A 133 -12.42 -1.52 -13.86
C VAL A 133 -12.49 -1.02 -15.30
N VAL A 134 -11.76 -1.67 -16.18
CA VAL A 134 -11.64 -1.25 -17.59
C VAL A 134 -12.02 -2.36 -18.57
N VAL A 135 -12.48 -1.93 -19.72
CA VAL A 135 -12.75 -2.74 -20.92
C VAL A 135 -12.15 -2.06 -22.14
N GLY A 136 -12.08 -2.74 -23.29
CA GLY A 136 -11.67 -2.10 -24.56
C GLY A 136 -12.57 -0.90 -24.89
N ALA A 137 -12.02 0.14 -25.52
CA ALA A 137 -12.77 1.36 -25.85
C ALA A 137 -14.02 1.07 -26.70
N ASP A 138 -13.92 0.14 -27.65
CA ASP A 138 -15.01 -0.28 -28.55
C ASP A 138 -16.00 -1.27 -27.91
N SER A 139 -15.78 -1.67 -26.66
CA SER A 139 -16.71 -2.54 -25.94
C SER A 139 -18.11 -1.92 -25.91
N LYS A 140 -19.14 -2.72 -26.14
CA LYS A 140 -20.54 -2.30 -26.07
C LYS A 140 -21.03 -2.01 -24.64
N HIS A 141 -20.28 -2.51 -23.61
CA HIS A 141 -20.62 -2.31 -22.21
C HIS A 141 -20.29 -0.87 -21.80
N LYS A 142 -21.29 -0.15 -21.30
CA LYS A 142 -21.17 1.27 -20.87
C LYS A 142 -21.12 1.44 -19.36
N THR A 143 -21.59 0.45 -18.62
CA THR A 143 -21.69 0.47 -17.16
C THR A 143 -21.12 -0.79 -16.55
N LEU A 144 -20.82 -0.76 -15.25
CA LEU A 144 -20.45 -1.97 -14.50
C LEU A 144 -21.59 -3.00 -14.50
N ALA A 145 -22.85 -2.55 -14.52
CA ALA A 145 -24.02 -3.41 -14.58
C ALA A 145 -24.08 -4.18 -15.90
N ASP A 146 -23.82 -3.52 -17.05
CA ASP A 146 -23.77 -4.18 -18.36
C ASP A 146 -22.69 -5.28 -18.36
N LEU A 147 -21.49 -4.96 -17.86
CA LEU A 147 -20.40 -5.93 -17.75
C LEU A 147 -20.79 -7.09 -16.83
N THR A 148 -21.34 -6.81 -15.65
CA THR A 148 -21.77 -7.84 -14.70
C THR A 148 -22.83 -8.78 -15.30
N ALA A 149 -23.79 -8.23 -16.03
CA ALA A 149 -24.83 -9.02 -16.70
C ALA A 149 -24.22 -9.96 -17.74
N LEU A 150 -23.24 -9.47 -18.54
CA LEU A 150 -22.49 -10.32 -19.47
C LEU A 150 -21.79 -11.46 -18.73
N LEU A 151 -21.01 -11.11 -17.69
CA LEU A 151 -20.18 -12.07 -16.94
C LEU A 151 -21.02 -13.16 -16.27
N LYS A 152 -22.27 -12.86 -15.88
CA LYS A 152 -23.23 -13.86 -15.35
C LYS A 152 -23.81 -14.76 -16.42
N SER A 153 -23.97 -14.27 -17.64
CA SER A 153 -24.58 -15.02 -18.74
C SER A 153 -23.61 -15.90 -19.53
N LYS A 154 -22.30 -15.61 -19.42
CA LYS A 154 -21.25 -16.26 -20.22
C LYS A 154 -20.49 -17.28 -19.36
N PRO A 155 -20.32 -18.54 -19.81
CA PRO A 155 -19.71 -19.60 -19.00
C PRO A 155 -18.18 -19.53 -18.92
N GLN A 156 -17.51 -18.78 -19.79
CA GLN A 156 -16.05 -18.72 -19.92
C GLN A 156 -15.57 -17.28 -19.97
N ASN A 157 -15.64 -16.61 -18.82
CA ASN A 157 -15.12 -15.25 -18.70
C ASN A 157 -13.62 -15.27 -18.37
N LYS A 158 -12.92 -14.21 -18.80
CA LYS A 158 -11.50 -14.01 -18.51
C LYS A 158 -11.25 -12.60 -18.01
N TYR A 159 -10.45 -12.47 -16.97
CA TYR A 159 -9.95 -11.17 -16.53
C TYR A 159 -8.42 -11.18 -16.43
N GLY A 160 -7.82 -10.03 -16.72
CA GLY A 160 -6.37 -9.87 -16.67
C GLY A 160 -5.88 -9.33 -15.34
N THR A 161 -4.73 -9.83 -14.86
CA THR A 161 -4.05 -9.29 -13.68
C THR A 161 -2.56 -9.12 -13.91
N THR A 162 -1.97 -8.10 -13.30
CA THR A 162 -0.54 -7.79 -13.39
C THR A 162 0.16 -7.81 -12.03
N ASN A 163 -0.61 -7.93 -10.96
CA ASN A 163 -0.09 -7.97 -9.59
C ASN A 163 -1.16 -8.53 -8.63
N GLN A 164 -0.77 -8.80 -7.41
CA GLN A 164 -1.66 -9.39 -6.40
C GLN A 164 -2.82 -8.44 -6.02
N THR A 165 -2.61 -7.14 -6.07
CA THR A 165 -3.67 -6.16 -5.82
C THR A 165 -4.80 -6.28 -6.86
N ALA A 166 -4.45 -6.35 -8.14
CA ALA A 166 -5.41 -6.57 -9.22
C ALA A 166 -6.11 -7.94 -9.10
N LEU A 167 -5.37 -9.00 -8.72
CA LEU A 167 -5.95 -10.32 -8.51
C LEU A 167 -6.99 -10.32 -7.39
N VAL A 168 -6.63 -9.84 -6.20
CA VAL A 168 -7.54 -9.85 -5.05
C VAL A 168 -8.76 -8.96 -5.28
N SER A 169 -8.60 -7.79 -5.93
CA SER A 169 -9.73 -6.91 -6.26
C SER A 169 -10.68 -7.54 -7.29
N SER A 170 -10.14 -8.23 -8.29
CA SER A 170 -10.96 -8.91 -9.30
C SER A 170 -11.72 -10.10 -8.71
N GLU A 171 -11.07 -10.87 -7.84
CA GLU A 171 -11.71 -11.96 -7.12
C GLU A 171 -12.79 -11.46 -6.14
N TYR A 172 -12.54 -10.35 -5.46
CA TYR A 172 -13.55 -9.72 -4.61
C TYR A 172 -14.77 -9.25 -5.42
N TYR A 173 -14.53 -8.65 -6.60
CA TYR A 173 -15.62 -8.31 -7.53
C TYR A 173 -16.39 -9.56 -7.96
N ARG A 174 -15.68 -10.62 -8.37
CA ARG A 174 -16.28 -11.90 -8.78
C ARG A 174 -17.19 -12.48 -7.69
N GLN A 175 -16.71 -12.51 -6.45
CA GLN A 175 -17.47 -13.03 -5.30
C GLN A 175 -18.72 -12.20 -5.02
N LEU A 176 -18.60 -10.87 -4.92
CA LEU A 176 -19.73 -10.00 -4.61
C LEU A 176 -20.77 -9.96 -5.72
N ALA A 177 -20.34 -9.97 -6.96
CA ALA A 177 -21.23 -9.91 -8.10
C ALA A 177 -21.79 -11.28 -8.50
N GLY A 178 -21.20 -12.40 -8.09
CA GLY A 178 -21.68 -13.75 -8.31
C GLY A 178 -21.56 -14.20 -9.77
N PHE A 179 -20.36 -14.16 -10.35
CA PHE A 179 -20.06 -14.70 -11.67
C PHE A 179 -18.79 -15.55 -11.63
N GLU A 180 -18.60 -16.39 -12.67
CA GLU A 180 -17.39 -17.19 -12.83
C GLU A 180 -16.46 -16.58 -13.88
N ALA A 181 -15.16 -16.55 -13.60
CA ALA A 181 -14.14 -16.05 -14.53
C ALA A 181 -12.77 -16.66 -14.19
N VAL A 182 -11.92 -16.77 -15.21
CA VAL A 182 -10.55 -17.30 -15.10
C VAL A 182 -9.58 -16.13 -15.12
N ASN A 183 -8.64 -16.14 -14.18
CA ASN A 183 -7.53 -15.20 -14.14
C ASN A 183 -6.49 -15.51 -15.22
N VAL A 184 -6.08 -14.47 -15.95
CA VAL A 184 -4.94 -14.51 -16.87
C VAL A 184 -3.86 -13.55 -16.32
N GLY A 185 -2.76 -14.11 -15.82
CA GLY A 185 -1.65 -13.34 -15.26
C GLY A 185 -0.74 -12.77 -16.34
N TYR A 186 -0.42 -11.49 -16.26
CA TYR A 186 0.53 -10.79 -17.12
C TYR A 186 1.67 -10.22 -16.30
N ARG A 187 2.82 -10.08 -16.92
CA ARG A 187 4.01 -9.52 -16.25
C ARG A 187 3.85 -8.01 -16.01
N THR A 188 3.29 -7.30 -16.98
CA THR A 188 3.09 -5.83 -16.92
C THR A 188 1.75 -5.44 -17.51
N ALA A 189 1.24 -4.25 -17.17
CA ALA A 189 0.00 -3.73 -17.72
C ALA A 189 0.08 -3.45 -19.25
N PRO A 190 1.20 -2.96 -19.81
CA PRO A 190 1.38 -2.91 -21.26
C PRO A 190 1.20 -4.26 -21.95
N ASP A 191 1.66 -5.38 -21.38
CA ASP A 191 1.52 -6.72 -21.97
C ASP A 191 0.05 -7.17 -22.04
N ALA A 192 -0.77 -6.78 -21.05
CA ALA A 192 -2.18 -7.12 -20.96
C ALA A 192 -3.08 -6.21 -21.82
N THR A 193 -2.62 -5.00 -22.14
CA THR A 193 -3.44 -3.99 -22.83
C THR A 193 -4.02 -4.47 -24.18
N PRO A 194 -3.26 -5.12 -25.08
CA PRO A 194 -3.81 -5.63 -26.33
C PRO A 194 -5.00 -6.56 -26.13
N ASP A 195 -4.95 -7.43 -25.11
CA ASP A 195 -5.98 -8.45 -24.87
C ASP A 195 -7.25 -7.86 -24.26
N VAL A 196 -7.17 -6.79 -23.49
CA VAL A 196 -8.38 -6.08 -23.05
C VAL A 196 -8.96 -5.21 -24.16
N VAL A 197 -8.12 -4.63 -25.03
CA VAL A 197 -8.56 -3.81 -26.17
C VAL A 197 -9.32 -4.65 -27.20
N ASN A 198 -8.83 -5.84 -27.55
CA ASN A 198 -9.44 -6.73 -28.53
C ASN A 198 -10.55 -7.63 -27.97
N GLY A 199 -10.82 -7.59 -26.65
CA GLY A 199 -11.86 -8.37 -26.01
C GLY A 199 -11.51 -9.83 -25.74
N THR A 200 -10.23 -10.23 -25.82
CA THR A 200 -9.73 -11.53 -25.34
C THR A 200 -9.92 -11.65 -23.83
N LEU A 201 -9.72 -10.54 -23.11
CA LEU A 201 -10.12 -10.35 -21.72
C LEU A 201 -11.45 -9.61 -21.68
N ASP A 202 -12.37 -10.08 -20.86
CA ASP A 202 -13.66 -9.42 -20.67
C ASP A 202 -13.50 -8.12 -19.87
N PHE A 203 -12.56 -8.08 -18.92
CA PHE A 203 -12.21 -6.88 -18.16
C PHE A 203 -10.82 -7.00 -17.55
N MET A 204 -10.34 -5.87 -17.03
CA MET A 204 -9.23 -5.80 -16.08
C MET A 204 -9.57 -4.84 -14.95
N ILE A 205 -8.98 -5.09 -13.77
CA ILE A 205 -8.84 -4.07 -12.72
C ILE A 205 -7.36 -3.69 -12.69
N MET A 206 -7.06 -2.43 -12.98
CA MET A 206 -5.69 -1.94 -13.05
C MET A 206 -5.51 -0.63 -12.28
N ASP A 207 -4.26 -0.30 -11.97
CA ASP A 207 -3.97 0.96 -11.29
C ASP A 207 -4.40 2.17 -12.12
N GLY A 208 -4.91 3.20 -11.42
CA GLY A 208 -5.47 4.39 -12.06
C GLY A 208 -4.42 5.19 -12.83
N THR A 209 -3.14 5.18 -12.41
CA THR A 209 -2.08 5.92 -13.08
C THR A 209 -1.90 5.45 -14.51
N PHE A 210 -1.77 4.12 -14.71
CA PHE A 210 -1.66 3.52 -16.04
C PHE A 210 -2.97 3.64 -16.82
N ALA A 211 -4.10 3.34 -16.16
CA ALA A 211 -5.43 3.38 -16.78
C ALA A 211 -5.73 4.75 -17.39
N LEU A 212 -5.49 5.85 -16.68
CA LEU A 212 -5.73 7.22 -17.16
C LEU A 212 -4.98 7.51 -18.46
N GLY A 213 -3.73 7.06 -18.59
CA GLY A 213 -2.96 7.20 -19.82
C GLY A 213 -3.61 6.47 -20.99
N GLN A 214 -4.09 5.24 -20.79
CA GLN A 214 -4.73 4.43 -21.85
C GLN A 214 -6.13 4.95 -22.20
N ILE A 215 -6.87 5.48 -21.21
CA ILE A 215 -8.18 6.13 -21.44
C ILE A 215 -8.03 7.39 -22.28
N ARG A 216 -7.07 8.26 -21.95
CA ARG A 216 -6.75 9.47 -22.74
C ARG A 216 -6.34 9.14 -24.17
N ASN A 217 -5.66 8.02 -24.37
CA ASN A 217 -5.25 7.53 -25.69
C ASN A 217 -6.40 6.79 -26.43
N GLY A 218 -7.60 6.71 -25.88
CA GLY A 218 -8.75 6.07 -26.48
C GLY A 218 -8.63 4.55 -26.68
N LYS A 219 -7.74 3.87 -25.96
CA LYS A 219 -7.54 2.40 -26.08
C LYS A 219 -8.49 1.60 -25.21
N ILE A 220 -8.78 2.10 -24.02
CA ILE A 220 -9.68 1.48 -23.05
C ILE A 220 -10.67 2.50 -22.51
N LYS A 221 -11.74 2.05 -21.90
CA LYS A 221 -12.65 2.89 -21.13
C LYS A 221 -12.87 2.33 -19.73
N ALA A 222 -13.08 3.25 -18.78
CA ALA A 222 -13.41 2.94 -17.40
C ALA A 222 -14.90 2.71 -17.24
N LEU A 223 -15.28 1.69 -16.48
CA LEU A 223 -16.67 1.40 -16.10
C LEU A 223 -16.94 1.72 -14.62
N ALA A 224 -15.92 1.60 -13.78
CA ALA A 224 -16.04 1.87 -12.36
C ALA A 224 -14.66 2.16 -11.74
N VAL A 225 -14.66 2.87 -10.60
CA VAL A 225 -13.51 3.05 -9.72
C VAL A 225 -13.68 2.16 -8.49
N THR A 226 -12.60 1.55 -8.02
CA THR A 226 -12.64 0.58 -6.90
C THR A 226 -12.60 1.21 -5.52
N SER A 227 -12.28 2.50 -5.43
CA SER A 227 -12.30 3.31 -4.20
C SER A 227 -13.70 3.83 -3.88
N LEU A 228 -13.90 4.32 -2.65
CA LEU A 228 -15.12 5.02 -2.23
C LEU A 228 -15.19 6.48 -2.73
N TRP A 229 -14.16 6.96 -3.43
CA TRP A 229 -14.14 8.27 -4.09
C TRP A 229 -13.90 8.11 -5.58
N ARG A 230 -14.43 9.04 -6.37
CA ARG A 230 -14.16 9.11 -7.81
C ARG A 230 -12.80 9.72 -8.07
N ILE A 231 -12.11 9.24 -9.11
CA ILE A 231 -10.83 9.82 -9.54
C ILE A 231 -11.10 11.14 -10.25
N ALA A 232 -10.40 12.22 -9.84
CA ALA A 232 -10.63 13.57 -10.32
C ALA A 232 -10.48 13.74 -11.85
N ASP A 233 -9.58 12.98 -12.47
CA ASP A 233 -9.35 12.98 -13.92
C ASP A 233 -10.43 12.29 -14.74
N ILE A 234 -11.30 11.49 -14.10
CA ILE A 234 -12.43 10.77 -14.70
C ILE A 234 -13.68 10.90 -13.81
N PRO A 235 -14.15 12.14 -13.54
CA PRO A 235 -15.19 12.40 -12.53
C PRO A 235 -16.54 11.77 -12.87
N ASP A 236 -16.78 11.50 -14.13
CA ASP A 236 -18.02 10.87 -14.60
C ASP A 236 -18.07 9.37 -14.38
N VAL A 237 -16.92 8.74 -14.04
CA VAL A 237 -16.84 7.30 -13.77
C VAL A 237 -17.22 7.05 -12.31
N PRO A 238 -18.36 6.37 -12.04
CA PRO A 238 -18.81 6.13 -10.68
C PRO A 238 -17.98 5.05 -9.99
N THR A 239 -18.06 5.00 -8.67
CA THR A 239 -17.43 3.95 -7.87
C THR A 239 -18.21 2.63 -7.99
N MET A 240 -17.57 1.50 -7.67
CA MET A 240 -18.27 0.20 -7.61
C MET A 240 -19.36 0.20 -6.54
N ASP A 241 -19.13 0.90 -5.43
CA ASP A 241 -20.14 1.10 -4.36
C ASP A 241 -21.35 1.89 -4.85
N GLU A 242 -21.15 2.98 -5.58
CA GLU A 242 -22.23 3.77 -6.19
C GLU A 242 -23.06 2.94 -7.18
N GLN A 243 -22.43 1.97 -7.86
CA GLN A 243 -23.09 1.08 -8.83
C GLN A 243 -23.68 -0.19 -8.20
N GLY A 244 -23.86 -0.24 -6.88
CA GLY A 244 -24.61 -1.27 -6.18
C GLY A 244 -23.78 -2.37 -5.54
N LEU A 245 -22.46 -2.40 -5.72
CA LEU A 245 -21.58 -3.29 -4.96
C LEU A 245 -21.21 -2.66 -3.61
N LYS A 246 -22.20 -2.59 -2.72
CA LYS A 246 -22.09 -1.88 -1.46
C LYS A 246 -20.94 -2.39 -0.59
N GLY A 247 -20.14 -1.45 -0.08
CA GLY A 247 -18.96 -1.74 0.72
C GLY A 247 -17.73 -2.16 -0.10
N PHE A 248 -17.81 -2.13 -1.43
CA PHE A 248 -16.62 -2.34 -2.26
C PHE A 248 -15.70 -1.12 -2.09
N ASP A 249 -14.67 -1.31 -1.31
CA ASP A 249 -13.61 -0.34 -1.09
C ASP A 249 -12.27 -1.05 -1.23
N PHE A 250 -11.65 -0.87 -2.38
CA PHE A 250 -10.35 -1.43 -2.69
C PHE A 250 -9.43 -0.33 -3.22
N ALA A 251 -8.81 0.38 -2.31
CA ALA A 251 -7.89 1.45 -2.60
C ALA A 251 -6.55 1.19 -1.90
N PRO A 252 -5.57 0.62 -2.61
CA PRO A 252 -4.23 0.46 -2.05
C PRO A 252 -3.67 1.80 -1.60
N TRP A 253 -2.88 1.77 -0.54
CA TRP A 253 -2.23 2.95 0.00
C TRP A 253 -0.77 2.66 0.34
N TRP A 254 0.06 3.66 0.23
CA TRP A 254 1.48 3.56 0.55
C TRP A 254 1.79 4.14 1.91
N ALA A 255 2.72 3.50 2.59
CA ALA A 255 3.18 3.94 3.89
C ALA A 255 4.68 3.70 4.07
N THR A 256 5.21 4.43 5.03
CA THR A 256 6.56 4.25 5.54
C THR A 256 6.53 3.50 6.86
N TYR A 257 7.44 2.55 7.00
CA TYR A 257 7.62 1.72 8.20
C TYR A 257 9.08 1.74 8.64
N VAL A 258 9.31 1.50 9.92
CA VAL A 258 10.62 1.23 10.51
C VAL A 258 10.59 -0.11 11.24
N PRO A 259 11.75 -0.74 11.54
CA PRO A 259 11.78 -1.96 12.35
C PRO A 259 11.09 -1.76 13.70
N ALA A 260 10.42 -2.78 14.19
CA ALA A 260 9.87 -2.79 15.54
C ALA A 260 10.97 -2.54 16.57
N GLY A 261 10.63 -1.82 17.66
CA GLY A 261 11.60 -1.42 18.68
C GLY A 261 12.35 -0.12 18.36
N THR A 262 12.06 0.53 17.22
CA THR A 262 12.54 1.92 16.98
C THR A 262 11.99 2.84 18.07
N PRO A 263 12.84 3.64 18.74
CA PRO A 263 12.44 4.50 19.86
C PRO A 263 11.27 5.43 19.49
N ALA A 264 10.26 5.50 20.34
CA ALA A 264 9.07 6.32 20.10
C ALA A 264 9.37 7.79 19.75
N PRO A 265 10.35 8.48 20.37
CA PRO A 265 10.71 9.84 19.97
C PRO A 265 11.26 9.96 18.54
N ILE A 266 11.95 8.92 18.04
CA ILE A 266 12.44 8.87 16.66
C ILE A 266 11.26 8.67 15.69
N VAL A 267 10.34 7.77 16.01
CA VAL A 267 9.10 7.55 15.22
C VAL A 267 8.30 8.85 15.14
N ALA A 268 8.11 9.54 16.26
CA ALA A 268 7.40 10.81 16.31
C ALA A 268 8.08 11.91 15.48
N LYS A 269 9.42 11.96 15.47
CA LYS A 269 10.17 12.91 14.64
C LYS A 269 10.03 12.62 13.15
N LEU A 270 10.12 11.34 12.75
CA LEU A 270 9.86 10.91 11.38
C LEU A 270 8.41 11.22 10.96
N GLU A 271 7.43 10.92 11.82
CA GLU A 271 6.02 11.29 11.60
C GLU A 271 5.86 12.81 11.41
N GLY A 272 6.58 13.62 12.21
CA GLY A 272 6.60 15.07 12.07
C GLY A 272 7.10 15.54 10.70
N TYR A 273 8.16 14.94 10.18
CA TYR A 273 8.64 15.20 8.82
C TYR A 273 7.59 14.82 7.78
N HIS A 274 6.97 13.65 7.93
CA HIS A 274 5.94 13.20 7.02
C HIS A 274 4.74 14.14 6.96
N LYS A 275 4.26 14.63 8.09
CA LYS A 275 3.17 15.63 8.16
C LYS A 275 3.51 16.91 7.41
N GLN A 276 4.75 17.39 7.56
CA GLN A 276 5.21 18.58 6.85
C GLN A 276 5.23 18.36 5.32
N ILE A 277 5.78 17.22 4.87
CA ILE A 277 5.86 16.86 3.45
C ILE A 277 4.46 16.72 2.83
N ALA A 278 3.56 16.01 3.50
CA ALA A 278 2.20 15.77 3.01
C ALA A 278 1.38 17.06 2.86
N ALA A 279 1.74 18.12 3.61
CA ALA A 279 1.11 19.43 3.50
C ALA A 279 1.59 20.25 2.30
N MET A 280 2.73 19.90 1.67
CA MET A 280 3.33 20.65 0.57
C MET A 280 2.46 20.63 -0.69
N PRO A 281 2.25 21.78 -1.36
CA PRO A 281 1.41 21.85 -2.56
C PRO A 281 1.89 20.98 -3.70
N ASP A 282 3.21 20.92 -3.94
CA ASP A 282 3.83 20.13 -5.00
C ASP A 282 3.65 18.61 -4.79
N ILE A 283 3.63 18.14 -3.55
CA ILE A 283 3.30 16.74 -3.22
C ILE A 283 1.83 16.45 -3.51
N LYS A 284 0.91 17.36 -3.16
CA LYS A 284 -0.52 17.19 -3.46
C LYS A 284 -0.77 17.14 -4.97
N GLU A 285 -0.12 18.03 -5.73
CA GLU A 285 -0.21 18.03 -7.20
C GLU A 285 0.38 16.75 -7.81
N ALA A 286 1.52 16.27 -7.29
CA ALA A 286 2.12 15.02 -7.74
C ALA A 286 1.20 13.82 -7.51
N LEU A 287 0.49 13.78 -6.38
CA LEU A 287 -0.47 12.72 -6.09
C LEU A 287 -1.67 12.72 -7.05
N GLN A 288 -2.22 13.90 -7.38
CA GLN A 288 -3.32 14.01 -8.34
C GLN A 288 -2.92 13.45 -9.71
N LYS A 289 -1.72 13.75 -10.19
CA LYS A 289 -1.22 13.25 -11.50
C LYS A 289 -1.14 11.72 -11.60
N ILE A 290 -1.13 11.02 -10.48
CA ILE A 290 -1.06 9.54 -10.41
C ILE A 290 -2.38 8.92 -9.89
N ALA A 291 -3.53 9.55 -10.14
CA ALA A 291 -4.84 9.06 -9.71
C ALA A 291 -4.94 8.79 -8.19
N SER A 292 -4.19 9.53 -7.38
CA SER A 292 -4.08 9.32 -5.94
C SER A 292 -4.66 10.49 -5.15
N VAL A 293 -5.15 10.18 -3.97
CA VAL A 293 -5.55 11.19 -2.98
C VAL A 293 -4.61 11.14 -1.77
N PRO A 294 -4.33 12.30 -1.14
CA PRO A 294 -3.53 12.32 0.08
C PRO A 294 -4.16 11.48 1.20
N LEU A 295 -3.33 10.77 1.93
CA LEU A 295 -3.69 10.04 3.14
C LEU A 295 -2.72 10.45 4.24
N THR A 296 -3.11 11.41 5.08
CA THR A 296 -2.22 12.01 6.09
C THR A 296 -2.42 11.36 7.46
N LEU A 297 -2.21 10.03 7.53
CA LEU A 297 -2.31 9.29 8.79
C LEU A 297 -0.95 9.21 9.48
N GLY A 298 -0.94 9.47 10.77
CA GLY A 298 0.22 9.26 11.64
C GLY A 298 0.47 7.79 11.98
N SER A 299 1.44 7.54 12.84
CA SER A 299 1.89 6.20 13.20
C SER A 299 0.75 5.32 13.75
N ALA A 300 0.05 5.80 14.78
CA ALA A 300 -1.03 5.05 15.42
C ALA A 300 -2.23 4.79 14.48
N GLU A 301 -2.63 5.80 13.71
CA GLU A 301 -3.73 5.68 12.75
C GLU A 301 -3.39 4.72 11.60
N THR A 302 -2.13 4.76 11.13
CA THR A 302 -1.63 3.83 10.11
C THR A 302 -1.62 2.39 10.62
N ALA A 303 -1.21 2.17 11.87
CA ALA A 303 -1.25 0.86 12.51
C ALA A 303 -2.69 0.32 12.62
N ALA A 304 -3.63 1.14 13.08
CA ALA A 304 -5.04 0.77 13.19
C ALA A 304 -5.65 0.45 11.82
N LYS A 305 -5.36 1.27 10.80
CA LYS A 305 -5.81 1.03 9.42
C LYS A 305 -5.24 -0.28 8.88
N LEU A 306 -3.95 -0.55 9.07
CA LEU A 306 -3.31 -1.79 8.62
C LEU A 306 -3.92 -3.02 9.28
N ALA A 307 -4.18 -2.98 10.59
CA ALA A 307 -4.83 -4.07 11.30
C ALA A 307 -6.24 -4.36 10.77
N GLY A 308 -7.02 -3.32 10.45
CA GLY A 308 -8.32 -3.45 9.80
C GLY A 308 -8.23 -4.10 8.42
N GLU A 309 -7.22 -3.74 7.62
CA GLU A 309 -6.96 -4.33 6.31
C GLU A 309 -6.63 -5.83 6.42
N VAL A 310 -5.78 -6.23 7.36
CA VAL A 310 -5.46 -7.65 7.58
C VAL A 310 -6.72 -8.46 7.87
N ALA A 311 -7.59 -7.97 8.76
CA ALA A 311 -8.85 -8.64 9.09
C ALA A 311 -9.83 -8.70 7.91
N LYS A 312 -9.86 -7.63 7.09
CA LYS A 312 -10.74 -7.54 5.90
C LYS A 312 -10.34 -8.52 4.81
N TRP A 313 -9.07 -8.62 4.48
CA TRP A 313 -8.62 -9.36 3.31
C TRP A 313 -8.48 -10.87 3.53
N GLU A 314 -8.27 -11.31 4.75
CA GLU A 314 -8.19 -12.73 5.09
C GLU A 314 -9.35 -13.56 4.55
N PRO A 315 -10.63 -13.26 4.90
CA PRO A 315 -11.76 -14.03 4.41
C PRO A 315 -11.94 -13.96 2.89
N ILE A 316 -11.66 -12.80 2.28
CA ILE A 316 -11.78 -12.60 0.83
C ILE A 316 -10.78 -13.47 0.06
N ILE A 317 -9.50 -13.46 0.48
CA ILE A 317 -8.44 -14.25 -0.16
C ILE A 317 -8.71 -15.75 0.01
N LYS A 318 -9.15 -16.19 1.19
CA LYS A 318 -9.51 -17.59 1.44
C LYS A 318 -10.69 -18.04 0.59
N ALA A 319 -11.75 -17.23 0.50
CA ALA A 319 -12.93 -17.53 -0.30
C ALA A 319 -12.65 -17.51 -1.82
N ALA A 320 -11.65 -16.73 -2.26
CA ALA A 320 -11.20 -16.70 -3.64
C ALA A 320 -10.47 -17.98 -4.07
N GLY A 321 -10.08 -18.84 -3.12
CA GLY A 321 -9.30 -20.05 -3.43
C GLY A 321 -7.91 -19.75 -3.99
N ILE A 322 -7.36 -18.57 -3.71
CA ILE A 322 -6.03 -18.18 -4.19
C ILE A 322 -4.99 -19.11 -3.55
N VAL A 323 -4.26 -19.84 -4.39
CA VAL A 323 -3.21 -20.75 -3.91
C VAL A 323 -1.98 -19.93 -3.49
N PRO A 324 -1.53 -20.04 -2.23
CA PRO A 324 -0.34 -19.34 -1.78
C PRO A 324 0.90 -19.74 -2.58
N GLN A 325 1.70 -18.75 -2.97
CA GLN A 325 2.98 -18.93 -3.68
C GLN A 325 4.08 -19.44 -2.74
N GLU A 326 5.14 -20.01 -3.32
CA GLU A 326 6.35 -20.43 -2.57
C GLU A 326 7.09 -19.22 -2.00
#